data_dbac338b2b3e567e1ad31baf87998b89
#
_entry.id   dbac338b2b3e567e1ad31baf87998b89
#
_cell.length_a   1.000
_cell.length_b   1.000
_cell.length_c   1.000
_cell.angle_alpha   90.00
_cell.angle_beta   90.00
_cell.angle_gamma   90.00
#
_symmetry.space_group_name_H-M   'P 1'
#
loop_
_entity.id
_entity.type
_entity.pdbx_description
1 polymer ?
#
loop_
_entity_poly.entity_id
_entity_poly.type
_entity_poly.pdbx_seq_one_letter_code
_entity_poly.pdbx_strand_id
1 'polypeptide(L)'
;TGRNTTIIRSNYLWDASAGLYDHALKIWEGLSQELNYNVMFSQRGVMNLAHNLQDVRDLKRRTHANRLNGIDAVYLSTEEVKKFCPIINTSPDIRYPVLGGTLQRRAGTARHDAVAWGYARGADEMGVDIIQNCEVKGIKRNGDSVEGIETTKGFIKTKKVGVVAAGHSSVIANMAGLRLPLESKPLQALVSEPVKPIIDTVVMSNAVHAYVSQSDKGELVIGAGTDDYVSYSQKGSHQIVEGTLNAILELYPIFSRMRMLRQWGGIVDICPDASPILSKTSVKGLYFNCGWGT
;
A
#
# COMPACT_ATOMS: atom_id res chain seq x y z
N THR A 1 5.47 -1.73 9.46
CA THR A 1 6.06 -1.10 8.25
C THR A 1 6.90 -2.09 7.43
N GLY A 2 7.74 -2.94 8.01
CA GLY A 2 8.65 -3.84 7.30
C GLY A 2 8.03 -4.88 6.34
N ARG A 3 6.72 -4.79 6.10
CA ARG A 3 5.98 -5.67 5.19
C ARG A 3 5.21 -4.91 4.11
N ASN A 4 5.41 -3.60 4.03
CA ASN A 4 4.82 -2.74 3.01
C ASN A 4 5.71 -2.70 1.77
N THR A 5 5.13 -2.66 0.58
CA THR A 5 5.83 -2.54 -0.70
C THR A 5 5.93 -1.09 -1.20
N THR A 6 5.30 -0.18 -0.47
CA THR A 6 5.47 1.29 -0.53
C THR A 6 5.28 1.94 -1.90
N ILE A 7 4.22 1.60 -2.59
CA ILE A 7 3.82 2.30 -3.81
C ILE A 7 3.05 3.55 -3.42
N ILE A 8 3.50 4.71 -3.90
CA ILE A 8 2.91 6.03 -3.66
C ILE A 8 2.29 6.52 -4.96
N ARG A 9 0.99 6.82 -4.94
CA ARG A 9 0.24 7.26 -6.12
C ARG A 9 -1.00 8.06 -5.72
N SER A 10 -1.57 8.85 -6.65
CA SER A 10 -2.83 9.59 -6.46
C SER A 10 -3.88 9.32 -7.55
N ASN A 11 -3.62 8.40 -8.46
CA ASN A 11 -4.49 8.10 -9.61
C ASN A 11 -5.74 7.27 -9.25
N TYR A 12 -6.50 7.72 -8.25
CA TYR A 12 -7.76 7.11 -7.85
C TYR A 12 -8.92 7.61 -8.73
N LEU A 13 -10.02 6.84 -8.80
CA LEU A 13 -11.15 7.16 -9.67
C LEU A 13 -12.04 8.27 -9.11
N TRP A 14 -12.33 8.23 -7.79
CA TRP A 14 -13.29 9.13 -7.15
C TRP A 14 -12.63 10.44 -6.74
N ASP A 15 -13.31 11.56 -6.97
CA ASP A 15 -12.78 12.91 -6.75
C ASP A 15 -12.28 13.14 -5.33
N ALA A 16 -13.04 12.69 -4.32
CA ALA A 16 -12.63 12.82 -2.92
C ALA A 16 -11.34 12.04 -2.61
N SER A 17 -11.26 10.80 -3.11
CA SER A 17 -10.04 9.98 -2.96
C SER A 17 -8.88 10.59 -3.75
N ALA A 18 -9.11 10.98 -5.00
CA ALA A 18 -8.11 11.61 -5.85
C ALA A 18 -7.53 12.88 -5.19
N GLY A 19 -8.39 13.75 -4.64
CA GLY A 19 -7.99 14.97 -3.94
C GLY A 19 -7.17 14.70 -2.68
N LEU A 20 -7.60 13.73 -1.84
CA LEU A 20 -6.87 13.34 -0.65
C LEU A 20 -5.47 12.78 -0.98
N TYR A 21 -5.41 11.86 -1.93
CA TYR A 21 -4.15 11.23 -2.31
C TYR A 21 -3.23 12.15 -3.12
N ASP A 22 -3.75 13.11 -3.88
CA ASP A 22 -2.92 14.13 -4.53
C ASP A 22 -2.33 15.11 -3.52
N HIS A 23 -3.11 15.50 -2.51
CA HIS A 23 -2.58 16.26 -1.38
C HIS A 23 -1.48 15.49 -0.65
N ALA A 24 -1.69 14.20 -0.37
CA ALA A 24 -0.68 13.35 0.23
C ALA A 24 0.57 13.23 -0.65
N LEU A 25 0.43 13.10 -1.98
CA LEU A 25 1.56 13.05 -2.91
C LEU A 25 2.41 14.33 -2.86
N LYS A 26 1.77 15.51 -2.76
CA LYS A 26 2.47 16.79 -2.57
C LYS A 26 3.25 16.84 -1.26
N ILE A 27 2.71 16.27 -0.18
CA ILE A 27 3.46 16.11 1.08
C ILE A 27 4.66 15.19 0.88
N TRP A 28 4.51 14.06 0.18
CA TRP A 28 5.61 13.15 -0.11
C TRP A 28 6.76 13.82 -0.87
N GLU A 29 6.46 14.73 -1.80
CA GLU A 29 7.45 15.47 -2.58
C GLU A 29 8.33 16.38 -1.73
N GLY A 30 7.81 16.92 -0.62
CA GLY A 30 8.53 17.77 0.33
C GLY A 30 9.02 17.07 1.60
N LEU A 31 8.64 15.81 1.81
CA LEU A 31 8.76 15.14 3.11
C LEU A 31 10.22 14.98 3.58
N SER A 32 11.16 14.72 2.66
CA SER A 32 12.57 14.59 3.02
C SER A 32 13.17 15.89 3.56
N GLN A 33 12.73 17.03 3.03
CA GLN A 33 13.14 18.36 3.50
C GLN A 33 12.49 18.67 4.85
N GLU A 34 11.19 18.43 4.98
CA GLU A 34 10.43 18.68 6.21
C GLU A 34 10.99 17.89 7.40
N LEU A 35 11.30 16.62 7.22
CA LEU A 35 11.83 15.75 8.26
C LEU A 35 13.36 15.85 8.43
N ASN A 36 14.05 16.65 7.62
CA ASN A 36 15.52 16.64 7.53
C ASN A 36 16.08 15.21 7.49
N TYR A 37 15.41 14.33 6.73
CA TYR A 37 15.71 12.91 6.63
C TYR A 37 15.28 12.34 5.28
N ASN A 38 16.19 11.71 4.56
CA ASN A 38 15.88 11.15 3.24
C ASN A 38 14.96 9.92 3.36
N VAL A 39 13.68 10.08 3.03
CA VAL A 39 12.68 9.00 3.00
C VAL A 39 12.80 8.13 1.75
N MET A 40 13.73 8.44 0.86
CA MET A 40 14.02 7.71 -0.37
C MET A 40 12.77 7.57 -1.27
N PHE A 41 12.00 8.67 -1.37
CA PHE A 41 10.89 8.72 -2.33
C PHE A 41 11.44 8.91 -3.73
N SER A 42 11.13 7.95 -4.61
CA SER A 42 11.57 7.90 -6.00
C SER A 42 10.37 7.95 -6.93
N GLN A 43 10.22 9.07 -7.65
CA GLN A 43 9.14 9.29 -8.61
C GLN A 43 9.47 8.64 -9.95
N ARG A 44 9.28 7.34 -10.03
CA ARG A 44 9.54 6.53 -11.23
C ARG A 44 8.29 6.25 -12.06
N GLY A 45 7.15 6.75 -11.62
CA GLY A 45 5.85 6.48 -12.20
C GLY A 45 5.21 5.18 -11.69
N VAL A 46 3.88 5.13 -11.87
CA VAL A 46 3.06 3.93 -11.66
C VAL A 46 2.22 3.71 -12.90
N MET A 47 2.34 2.55 -13.51
CA MET A 47 1.62 2.14 -14.70
C MET A 47 0.64 1.02 -14.35
N ASN A 48 -0.64 1.17 -14.73
CA ASN A 48 -1.64 0.12 -14.65
C ASN A 48 -1.95 -0.43 -16.05
N LEU A 49 -1.92 -1.75 -16.20
CA LEU A 49 -2.17 -2.44 -17.47
C LEU A 49 -3.64 -2.75 -17.68
N ALA A 50 -4.07 -2.75 -18.94
CA ALA A 50 -5.37 -3.21 -19.41
C ALA A 50 -5.20 -4.53 -20.19
N HIS A 51 -5.97 -5.55 -19.86
CA HIS A 51 -5.89 -6.88 -20.48
C HIS A 51 -7.13 -7.26 -21.28
N ASN A 52 -8.21 -6.51 -21.15
CA ASN A 52 -9.46 -6.69 -21.87
C ASN A 52 -10.11 -5.33 -22.17
N LEU A 53 -11.16 -5.32 -22.98
CA LEU A 53 -11.84 -4.08 -23.38
C LEU A 53 -12.50 -3.34 -22.20
N GLN A 54 -12.92 -4.05 -21.17
CA GLN A 54 -13.47 -3.42 -19.97
C GLN A 54 -12.38 -2.67 -19.21
N ASP A 55 -11.21 -3.28 -19.04
CA ASP A 55 -10.05 -2.61 -18.41
C ASP A 55 -9.67 -1.35 -19.20
N VAL A 56 -9.65 -1.42 -20.55
CA VAL A 56 -9.37 -0.25 -21.41
C VAL A 56 -10.35 0.89 -21.14
N ARG A 57 -11.65 0.59 -21.06
CA ARG A 57 -12.70 1.59 -20.77
C ARG A 57 -12.52 2.19 -19.39
N ASP A 58 -12.28 1.35 -18.38
CA ASP A 58 -12.12 1.78 -16.99
C ASP A 58 -10.85 2.61 -16.79
N LEU A 59 -9.73 2.22 -17.39
CA LEU A 59 -8.49 2.99 -17.31
C LEU A 59 -8.59 4.32 -18.07
N LYS A 60 -9.26 4.36 -19.22
CA LYS A 60 -9.54 5.63 -19.93
C LYS A 60 -10.42 6.55 -19.08
N ARG A 61 -11.53 6.03 -18.52
CA ARG A 61 -12.41 6.79 -17.62
C ARG A 61 -11.63 7.34 -16.42
N ARG A 62 -10.82 6.51 -15.77
CA ARG A 62 -9.96 6.91 -14.65
C ARG A 62 -8.97 7.99 -15.06
N THR A 63 -8.32 7.84 -16.22
CA THR A 63 -7.38 8.84 -16.75
C THR A 63 -8.05 10.19 -16.95
N HIS A 64 -9.27 10.21 -17.53
CA HIS A 64 -10.01 11.47 -17.73
C HIS A 64 -10.42 12.10 -16.40
N ALA A 65 -10.96 11.32 -15.45
CA ALA A 65 -11.31 11.80 -14.12
C ALA A 65 -10.06 12.37 -13.38
N ASN A 66 -8.94 11.69 -13.46
CA ASN A 66 -7.69 12.16 -12.88
C ASN A 66 -7.24 13.50 -13.49
N ARG A 67 -7.29 13.63 -14.81
CA ARG A 67 -6.93 14.89 -15.49
C ARG A 67 -7.84 16.05 -15.10
N LEU A 68 -9.15 15.81 -14.96
CA LEU A 68 -10.10 16.81 -14.45
C LEU A 68 -9.75 17.26 -13.02
N ASN A 69 -9.21 16.37 -12.20
CA ASN A 69 -8.74 16.66 -10.83
C ASN A 69 -7.29 17.19 -10.80
N GLY A 70 -6.66 17.49 -11.93
CA GLY A 70 -5.30 18.03 -12.00
C GLY A 70 -4.19 17.00 -11.79
N ILE A 71 -4.51 15.71 -11.79
CA ILE A 71 -3.54 14.62 -11.63
C ILE A 71 -2.88 14.31 -12.97
N ASP A 72 -1.58 14.09 -12.97
CA ASP A 72 -0.72 13.80 -14.11
C ASP A 72 -0.92 12.37 -14.65
N ALA A 73 -2.10 12.07 -15.18
CA ALA A 73 -2.42 10.76 -15.73
C ALA A 73 -2.49 10.80 -17.26
N VAL A 74 -1.89 9.80 -17.90
CA VAL A 74 -1.94 9.59 -19.35
C VAL A 74 -2.30 8.15 -19.67
N TYR A 75 -3.09 7.94 -20.73
CA TYR A 75 -3.34 6.60 -21.28
C TYR A 75 -2.27 6.29 -22.32
N LEU A 76 -1.75 5.07 -22.29
CA LEU A 76 -0.71 4.55 -23.18
C LEU A 76 -1.28 3.45 -24.07
N SER A 77 -0.93 3.45 -25.35
CA SER A 77 -1.13 2.31 -26.26
C SER A 77 -0.23 1.12 -25.87
N THR A 78 -0.46 -0.03 -26.47
CA THR A 78 0.40 -1.21 -26.26
C THR A 78 1.85 -0.92 -26.64
N GLU A 79 2.09 -0.22 -27.73
CA GLU A 79 3.44 0.16 -28.20
C GLU A 79 4.11 1.13 -27.20
N GLU A 80 3.35 2.07 -26.67
CA GLU A 80 3.86 3.00 -25.64
C GLU A 80 4.17 2.27 -24.33
N VAL A 81 3.32 1.33 -23.91
CA VAL A 81 3.59 0.45 -22.75
C VAL A 81 4.90 -0.33 -22.97
N LYS A 82 5.06 -0.94 -24.15
CA LYS A 82 6.28 -1.67 -24.51
C LYS A 82 7.53 -0.77 -24.51
N LYS A 83 7.39 0.45 -24.97
CA LYS A 83 8.49 1.43 -24.96
C LYS A 83 8.87 1.83 -23.53
N PHE A 84 7.89 1.97 -22.63
CA PHE A 84 8.10 2.31 -21.22
C PHE A 84 8.66 1.15 -20.41
N CYS A 85 8.23 -0.08 -20.72
CA CYS A 85 8.66 -1.31 -20.06
C CYS A 85 9.11 -2.35 -21.12
N PRO A 86 10.35 -2.25 -21.62
CA PRO A 86 10.81 -3.07 -22.74
C PRO A 86 10.80 -4.59 -22.49
N ILE A 87 10.84 -5.02 -21.24
CA ILE A 87 10.83 -6.42 -20.85
C ILE A 87 9.44 -7.07 -20.83
N ILE A 88 8.35 -6.24 -20.91
CA ILE A 88 6.99 -6.77 -20.86
C ILE A 88 6.66 -7.54 -22.14
N ASN A 89 5.99 -8.67 -21.99
CA ASN A 89 5.47 -9.44 -23.11
C ASN A 89 4.15 -8.80 -23.59
N THR A 90 4.13 -8.33 -24.83
CA THR A 90 2.95 -7.75 -25.49
C THR A 90 2.39 -8.63 -26.59
N SER A 91 2.74 -9.93 -26.63
CA SER A 91 2.14 -10.87 -27.57
C SER A 91 0.62 -10.93 -27.36
N PRO A 92 -0.18 -10.97 -28.44
CA PRO A 92 -1.63 -11.11 -28.32
C PRO A 92 -2.06 -12.52 -27.86
N ASP A 93 -1.19 -13.51 -27.95
CA ASP A 93 -1.50 -14.92 -27.72
C ASP A 93 -1.29 -15.37 -26.28
N ILE A 94 -0.93 -14.45 -25.36
CA ILE A 94 -0.81 -14.76 -23.94
C ILE A 94 -2.17 -14.67 -23.24
N ARG A 95 -2.32 -15.31 -22.10
CA ARG A 95 -3.56 -15.29 -21.28
C ARG A 95 -3.99 -13.87 -20.90
N TYR A 96 -3.03 -12.99 -20.66
CA TYR A 96 -3.26 -11.61 -20.24
C TYR A 96 -2.66 -10.63 -21.28
N PRO A 97 -3.22 -10.54 -22.51
CA PRO A 97 -2.70 -9.66 -23.55
C PRO A 97 -2.73 -8.21 -23.08
N VAL A 98 -1.68 -7.45 -23.37
CA VAL A 98 -1.59 -6.04 -22.99
C VAL A 98 -2.24 -5.17 -24.06
N LEU A 99 -3.41 -4.58 -23.77
CA LEU A 99 -4.18 -3.72 -24.68
C LEU A 99 -3.92 -2.22 -24.47
N GLY A 100 -3.01 -1.87 -23.57
CA GLY A 100 -2.63 -0.53 -23.18
C GLY A 100 -2.49 -0.38 -21.67
N GLY A 101 -2.39 0.84 -21.20
CA GLY A 101 -2.25 1.12 -19.78
C GLY A 101 -2.47 2.59 -19.45
N THR A 102 -2.49 2.93 -18.18
CA THR A 102 -2.43 4.32 -17.71
C THR A 102 -1.17 4.51 -16.88
N LEU A 103 -0.53 5.67 -17.05
CA LEU A 103 0.69 6.05 -16.35
C LEU A 103 0.47 7.34 -15.57
N GLN A 104 0.87 7.33 -14.30
CA GLN A 104 1.05 8.51 -13.47
C GLN A 104 2.55 8.72 -13.22
N ARG A 105 3.15 9.80 -13.75
CA ARG A 105 4.61 10.02 -13.69
C ARG A 105 5.08 10.46 -12.31
N ARG A 106 4.30 11.28 -11.58
CA ARG A 106 4.63 11.76 -10.24
C ARG A 106 4.51 10.68 -9.16
N ALA A 107 3.85 9.58 -9.46
CA ALA A 107 3.82 8.41 -8.59
C ALA A 107 5.19 7.71 -8.52
N GLY A 108 5.36 6.81 -7.55
CA GLY A 108 6.63 6.10 -7.39
C GLY A 108 6.66 5.19 -6.19
N THR A 109 7.83 5.01 -5.63
CA THR A 109 8.07 4.19 -4.44
C THR A 109 8.87 4.96 -3.38
N ALA A 110 8.66 4.60 -2.12
CA ALA A 110 9.48 5.09 -1.01
C ALA A 110 10.06 3.90 -0.24
N ARG A 111 11.02 4.12 0.64
CA ARG A 111 11.50 3.07 1.53
C ARG A 111 10.76 3.11 2.86
N HIS A 112 10.00 2.05 3.14
CA HIS A 112 9.15 1.96 4.33
C HIS A 112 9.92 2.11 5.65
N ASP A 113 11.15 1.61 5.73
CA ASP A 113 12.03 1.77 6.89
C ASP A 113 12.52 3.23 7.04
N ALA A 114 12.97 3.84 5.95
CA ALA A 114 13.39 5.23 5.96
C ALA A 114 12.25 6.18 6.32
N VAL A 115 11.04 5.94 5.80
CA VAL A 115 9.83 6.69 6.17
C VAL A 115 9.53 6.58 7.66
N ALA A 116 9.54 5.35 8.20
CA ALA A 116 9.28 5.13 9.63
C ALA A 116 10.32 5.82 10.51
N TRP A 117 11.60 5.73 10.16
CA TRP A 117 12.68 6.40 10.89
C TRP A 117 12.62 7.92 10.78
N GLY A 118 12.30 8.45 9.59
CA GLY A 118 12.12 9.90 9.39
C GLY A 118 11.04 10.47 10.29
N TYR A 119 9.85 9.87 10.29
CA TYR A 119 8.77 10.29 11.18
C TYR A 119 9.08 10.08 12.66
N ALA A 120 9.74 8.97 13.03
CA ALA A 120 10.11 8.72 14.42
C ALA A 120 11.08 9.79 14.94
N ARG A 121 12.10 10.14 14.16
CA ARG A 121 13.04 11.22 14.51
C ARG A 121 12.34 12.56 14.65
N GLY A 122 11.51 12.94 13.66
CA GLY A 122 10.79 14.21 13.72
C GLY A 122 9.82 14.27 14.92
N ALA A 123 9.18 13.16 15.28
CA ALA A 123 8.33 13.09 16.46
C ALA A 123 9.13 13.23 17.75
N ASP A 124 10.26 12.53 17.87
CA ASP A 124 11.18 12.62 19.01
C ASP A 124 11.71 14.04 19.22
N GLU A 125 12.12 14.72 18.14
CA GLU A 125 12.54 16.13 18.15
C GLU A 125 11.44 17.09 18.64
N MET A 126 10.17 16.72 18.45
CA MET A 126 8.99 17.45 18.97
C MET A 126 8.62 17.06 20.41
N GLY A 127 9.38 16.18 21.07
CA GLY A 127 9.15 15.73 22.44
C GLY A 127 8.11 14.61 22.57
N VAL A 128 7.87 13.84 21.52
CA VAL A 128 6.98 12.67 21.58
C VAL A 128 7.75 11.45 22.13
N ASP A 129 7.26 10.88 23.23
CA ASP A 129 7.79 9.65 23.79
C ASP A 129 7.44 8.44 22.91
N ILE A 130 8.45 7.79 22.33
CA ILE A 130 8.29 6.58 21.53
C ILE A 130 8.61 5.35 22.36
N ILE A 131 7.57 4.65 22.81
CA ILE A 131 7.71 3.49 23.70
C ILE A 131 7.63 2.20 22.87
N GLN A 132 8.76 1.66 22.49
CA GLN A 132 8.85 0.40 21.74
C GLN A 132 8.60 -0.82 22.65
N ASN A 133 8.20 -1.95 22.04
CA ASN A 133 7.90 -3.20 22.74
C ASN A 133 6.90 -2.98 23.88
N CYS A 134 5.86 -2.18 23.63
CA CYS A 134 4.81 -1.81 24.56
C CYS A 134 3.47 -2.15 23.94
N GLU A 135 2.99 -3.36 24.19
CA GLU A 135 1.71 -3.83 23.65
C GLU A 135 0.55 -3.26 24.43
N VAL A 136 -0.47 -2.73 23.75
CA VAL A 136 -1.74 -2.32 24.37
C VAL A 136 -2.56 -3.59 24.67
N LYS A 137 -2.96 -3.75 25.94
CA LYS A 137 -3.73 -4.88 26.43
C LYS A 137 -5.19 -4.55 26.70
N GLY A 138 -5.52 -3.26 26.89
CA GLY A 138 -6.86 -2.81 27.15
C GLY A 138 -7.01 -1.31 27.04
N ILE A 139 -8.26 -0.86 26.86
CA ILE A 139 -8.65 0.55 26.94
C ILE A 139 -9.56 0.70 28.15
N LYS A 140 -9.10 1.45 29.17
CA LYS A 140 -9.89 1.70 30.37
C LYS A 140 -10.82 2.87 30.16
N ARG A 141 -12.06 2.70 30.58
CA ARG A 141 -13.14 3.68 30.42
C ARG A 141 -13.73 4.05 31.77
N ASN A 142 -14.11 5.32 31.89
CA ASN A 142 -15.00 5.80 32.95
C ASN A 142 -16.30 6.26 32.29
N GLY A 143 -17.36 5.45 32.40
CA GLY A 143 -18.59 5.64 31.65
C GLY A 143 -18.35 5.58 30.14
N ASP A 144 -18.68 6.68 29.45
CA ASP A 144 -18.54 6.85 28.00
C ASP A 144 -17.23 7.51 27.56
N SER A 145 -16.27 7.68 28.49
CA SER A 145 -15.02 8.40 28.23
C SER A 145 -13.79 7.53 28.49
N VAL A 146 -12.71 7.78 27.74
CA VAL A 146 -11.40 7.15 27.96
C VAL A 146 -10.80 7.64 29.28
N GLU A 147 -10.30 6.73 30.10
CA GLU A 147 -9.51 7.01 31.31
C GLU A 147 -8.01 6.75 31.08
N GLY A 148 -7.69 5.79 30.24
CA GLY A 148 -6.30 5.42 29.92
C GLY A 148 -6.21 4.11 29.16
N ILE A 149 -4.97 3.66 28.98
CA ILE A 149 -4.66 2.39 28.31
C ILE A 149 -3.83 1.49 29.23
N GLU A 150 -4.13 0.21 29.21
CA GLU A 150 -3.35 -0.85 29.84
C GLU A 150 -2.32 -1.39 28.85
N THR A 151 -1.07 -1.46 29.25
CA THR A 151 0.01 -1.93 28.39
C THR A 151 0.86 -2.97 29.10
N THR A 152 1.72 -3.66 28.36
CA THR A 152 2.73 -4.57 28.92
C THR A 152 3.76 -3.88 29.80
N LYS A 153 3.82 -2.54 29.79
CA LYS A 153 4.72 -1.72 30.60
C LYS A 153 4.01 -0.91 31.69
N GLY A 154 2.73 -1.20 31.91
CA GLY A 154 1.92 -0.53 32.94
C GLY A 154 0.78 0.28 32.35
N PHE A 155 0.09 1.00 33.22
CA PHE A 155 -1.06 1.82 32.88
C PHE A 155 -0.63 3.24 32.51
N ILE A 156 -1.11 3.72 31.35
CA ILE A 156 -0.90 5.11 30.90
C ILE A 156 -2.22 5.85 31.04
N LYS A 157 -2.29 6.78 31.98
CA LYS A 157 -3.46 7.63 32.20
C LYS A 157 -3.53 8.69 31.12
N THR A 158 -4.63 8.72 30.37
CA THR A 158 -4.89 9.72 29.33
C THR A 158 -6.38 9.86 29.05
N LYS A 159 -6.79 11.07 28.64
CA LYS A 159 -8.16 11.35 28.22
C LYS A 159 -8.37 11.25 26.71
N LYS A 160 -7.28 11.06 25.93
CA LYS A 160 -7.34 10.96 24.47
C LYS A 160 -6.46 9.82 23.99
N VAL A 161 -7.00 8.96 23.14
CA VAL A 161 -6.31 7.84 22.51
C VAL A 161 -6.59 7.86 21.02
N GLY A 162 -5.54 7.91 20.20
CA GLY A 162 -5.62 7.73 18.76
C GLY A 162 -5.15 6.33 18.38
N VAL A 163 -6.00 5.54 17.75
CA VAL A 163 -5.66 4.19 17.27
C VAL A 163 -5.25 4.25 15.80
N VAL A 164 -3.99 3.91 15.52
CA VAL A 164 -3.39 3.89 14.18
C VAL A 164 -2.66 2.55 14.02
N ALA A 165 -3.43 1.45 14.09
CA ALA A 165 -2.90 0.10 14.20
C ALA A 165 -3.14 -0.77 12.95
N ALA A 166 -3.56 -0.16 11.83
CA ALA A 166 -3.82 -0.83 10.56
C ALA A 166 -4.65 -2.12 10.76
N GLY A 167 -4.20 -3.26 10.27
CA GLY A 167 -4.92 -4.53 10.38
C GLY A 167 -5.24 -5.00 11.81
N HIS A 168 -4.67 -4.39 12.86
CA HIS A 168 -5.02 -4.70 14.26
C HIS A 168 -6.04 -3.72 14.87
N SER A 169 -6.55 -2.76 14.10
CA SER A 169 -7.49 -1.75 14.61
C SER A 169 -8.78 -2.35 15.16
N SER A 170 -9.31 -3.41 14.54
CA SER A 170 -10.51 -4.12 15.05
C SER A 170 -10.27 -4.80 16.40
N VAL A 171 -9.06 -5.32 16.64
CA VAL A 171 -8.69 -5.91 17.93
C VAL A 171 -8.72 -4.87 19.03
N ILE A 172 -8.14 -3.69 18.76
CA ILE A 172 -8.12 -2.59 19.73
C ILE A 172 -9.51 -1.98 19.91
N ALA A 173 -10.33 -1.89 18.86
CA ALA A 173 -11.71 -1.44 18.96
C ALA A 173 -12.52 -2.33 19.91
N ASN A 174 -12.36 -3.65 19.82
CA ASN A 174 -13.02 -4.60 20.70
C ASN A 174 -12.65 -4.41 22.18
N MET A 175 -11.41 -3.96 22.48
CA MET A 175 -10.99 -3.62 23.87
C MET A 175 -11.80 -2.44 24.45
N ALA A 176 -12.33 -1.58 23.59
CA ALA A 176 -13.22 -0.48 23.97
C ALA A 176 -14.71 -0.82 23.83
N GLY A 177 -15.08 -2.07 23.53
CA GLY A 177 -16.45 -2.47 23.26
C GLY A 177 -17.03 -1.93 21.96
N LEU A 178 -16.19 -1.60 20.99
CA LEU A 178 -16.58 -1.09 19.67
C LEU A 178 -16.32 -2.13 18.60
N ARG A 179 -17.16 -2.12 17.55
CA ARG A 179 -16.98 -2.94 16.36
C ARG A 179 -16.73 -2.03 15.15
N LEU A 180 -15.64 -2.30 14.43
CA LEU A 180 -15.34 -1.66 13.15
C LEU A 180 -15.74 -2.58 11.98
N PRO A 181 -16.22 -2.02 10.86
CA PRO A 181 -16.53 -2.79 9.66
C PRO A 181 -15.24 -3.10 8.87
N LEU A 182 -14.25 -3.67 9.53
CA LEU A 182 -12.95 -3.98 8.95
C LEU A 182 -12.71 -5.49 8.91
N GLU A 183 -12.19 -5.96 7.79
CA GLU A 183 -11.62 -7.30 7.66
C GLU A 183 -10.10 -7.21 7.54
N SER A 184 -9.40 -8.02 8.31
CA SER A 184 -7.93 -8.09 8.30
C SER A 184 -7.48 -9.32 7.54
N LYS A 185 -6.75 -9.12 6.43
CA LYS A 185 -6.28 -10.20 5.55
C LYS A 185 -4.77 -10.08 5.31
N PRO A 186 -4.06 -11.22 5.12
CA PRO A 186 -2.66 -11.19 4.73
C PRO A 186 -2.52 -10.75 3.26
N LEU A 187 -2.00 -9.56 3.02
CA LEU A 187 -1.59 -9.13 1.68
C LEU A 187 -0.15 -9.60 1.45
N GLN A 188 0.04 -10.43 0.44
CA GLN A 188 1.29 -11.12 0.23
C GLN A 188 2.22 -10.39 -0.73
N ALA A 189 3.51 -10.58 -0.56
CA ALA A 189 4.53 -10.07 -1.46
C ALA A 189 5.75 -11.00 -1.49
N LEU A 190 6.50 -10.89 -2.58
CA LEU A 190 7.69 -11.65 -2.89
C LEU A 190 8.85 -10.71 -3.18
N VAL A 191 10.07 -11.16 -2.95
CA VAL A 191 11.27 -10.45 -3.39
C VAL A 191 12.25 -11.41 -4.04
N SER A 192 12.81 -10.99 -5.19
CA SER A 192 13.82 -11.74 -5.92
C SER A 192 15.23 -11.50 -5.37
N GLU A 193 16.20 -12.26 -5.85
CA GLU A 193 17.60 -11.88 -5.81
C GLU A 193 17.81 -10.53 -6.54
N PRO A 194 18.85 -9.74 -6.18
CA PRO A 194 19.15 -8.49 -6.86
C PRO A 194 19.64 -8.75 -8.28
N VAL A 195 19.12 -7.98 -9.21
CA VAL A 195 19.50 -8.01 -10.62
C VAL A 195 19.83 -6.59 -11.11
N LYS A 196 20.44 -6.46 -12.27
CA LYS A 196 20.67 -5.17 -12.90
C LYS A 196 19.34 -4.42 -13.10
N PRO A 197 19.34 -3.07 -13.14
CA PRO A 197 18.12 -2.31 -13.40
C PRO A 197 17.48 -2.74 -14.73
N ILE A 198 16.23 -3.18 -14.67
CA ILE A 198 15.43 -3.66 -15.81
C ILE A 198 14.01 -3.12 -15.82
N ILE A 199 13.53 -2.58 -14.69
CA ILE A 199 12.25 -1.90 -14.55
C ILE A 199 12.44 -0.58 -13.83
N ASP A 200 12.15 0.53 -14.51
CA ASP A 200 12.23 1.87 -13.92
C ASP A 200 10.91 2.33 -13.29
N THR A 201 9.77 1.82 -13.76
CA THR A 201 8.44 2.18 -13.26
C THR A 201 7.80 1.03 -12.49
N VAL A 202 6.88 1.35 -11.59
CA VAL A 202 6.00 0.33 -11.00
C VAL A 202 4.96 -0.07 -12.03
N VAL A 203 4.85 -1.36 -12.32
CA VAL A 203 3.84 -1.89 -13.24
C VAL A 203 2.83 -2.71 -12.44
N MET A 204 1.56 -2.34 -12.54
CA MET A 204 0.44 -2.97 -11.84
C MET A 204 -0.53 -3.58 -12.85
N SER A 205 -1.16 -4.67 -12.46
CA SER A 205 -2.28 -5.25 -13.17
C SER A 205 -3.38 -5.64 -12.20
N ASN A 206 -4.52 -4.97 -12.29
CA ASN A 206 -5.67 -5.28 -11.43
C ASN A 206 -6.31 -6.62 -11.81
N ALA A 207 -6.28 -6.98 -13.09
CA ALA A 207 -6.88 -8.24 -13.58
C ALA A 207 -6.19 -9.49 -13.02
N VAL A 208 -4.89 -9.41 -12.76
CA VAL A 208 -4.10 -10.52 -12.19
C VAL A 208 -3.71 -10.29 -10.74
N HIS A 209 -4.21 -9.20 -10.13
CA HIS A 209 -3.90 -8.79 -8.75
C HIS A 209 -2.41 -8.82 -8.43
N ALA A 210 -1.59 -8.34 -9.38
CA ALA A 210 -0.14 -8.33 -9.23
C ALA A 210 0.46 -6.98 -9.62
N TYR A 211 1.59 -6.67 -9.03
CA TYR A 211 2.44 -5.54 -9.42
C TYR A 211 3.90 -5.92 -9.28
N VAL A 212 4.73 -5.24 -10.05
CA VAL A 212 6.18 -5.39 -10.01
C VAL A 212 6.82 -4.02 -9.91
N SER A 213 7.78 -3.89 -9.01
CA SER A 213 8.70 -2.77 -8.92
C SER A 213 10.12 -3.27 -8.70
N GLN A 214 11.11 -2.44 -8.98
CA GLN A 214 12.50 -2.78 -8.66
C GLN A 214 13.04 -1.85 -7.59
N SER A 215 13.66 -2.42 -6.56
CA SER A 215 14.29 -1.66 -5.49
C SER A 215 15.60 -1.01 -5.95
N ASP A 216 16.09 -0.01 -5.22
CA ASP A 216 17.37 0.63 -5.50
C ASP A 216 18.56 -0.32 -5.30
N LYS A 217 18.39 -1.44 -4.61
CA LYS A 217 19.39 -2.50 -4.46
C LYS A 217 19.34 -3.54 -5.59
N GLY A 218 18.35 -3.46 -6.48
CA GLY A 218 18.18 -4.35 -7.62
C GLY A 218 17.16 -5.47 -7.44
N GLU A 219 16.63 -5.71 -6.23
CA GLU A 219 15.61 -6.75 -6.05
C GLU A 219 14.30 -6.34 -6.72
N LEU A 220 13.64 -7.29 -7.39
CA LEU A 220 12.26 -7.14 -7.80
C LEU A 220 11.35 -7.40 -6.62
N VAL A 221 10.46 -6.44 -6.34
CA VAL A 221 9.38 -6.57 -5.38
C VAL A 221 8.11 -6.87 -6.15
N ILE A 222 7.56 -8.06 -5.92
CA ILE A 222 6.36 -8.55 -6.60
C ILE A 222 5.26 -8.63 -5.57
N GLY A 223 4.22 -7.82 -5.74
CA GLY A 223 3.03 -7.87 -4.91
C GLY A 223 2.03 -8.87 -5.46
N ALA A 224 1.33 -9.46 -4.57
CA ALA A 224 0.39 -10.53 -4.83
C ALA A 224 -0.98 -10.22 -4.21
N GLY A 225 -1.90 -11.14 -4.35
CA GLY A 225 -3.22 -11.08 -3.75
C GLY A 225 -3.26 -11.30 -2.24
N THR A 226 -4.44 -11.35 -1.73
CA THR A 226 -4.74 -11.73 -0.35
C THR A 226 -5.37 -13.11 -0.31
N ASP A 227 -5.23 -13.82 0.81
CA ASP A 227 -6.09 -14.95 1.10
C ASP A 227 -7.55 -14.50 1.29
N ASP A 228 -8.53 -15.33 0.94
CA ASP A 228 -9.95 -14.96 0.96
C ASP A 228 -10.58 -14.98 2.37
N TYR A 229 -9.80 -15.31 3.39
CA TYR A 229 -10.25 -15.41 4.77
C TYR A 229 -9.55 -14.39 5.69
N VAL A 230 -10.23 -14.01 6.75
CA VAL A 230 -9.67 -13.14 7.80
C VAL A 230 -8.56 -13.89 8.54
N SER A 231 -7.36 -13.29 8.59
CA SER A 231 -6.21 -13.87 9.25
C SER A 231 -5.20 -12.82 9.66
N TYR A 232 -4.48 -13.09 10.75
CA TYR A 232 -3.32 -12.31 11.19
C TYR A 232 -1.99 -13.04 10.90
N SER A 233 -2.03 -14.07 10.05
CA SER A 233 -0.82 -14.76 9.61
C SER A 233 0.06 -13.81 8.79
N GLN A 234 1.33 -13.76 9.14
CA GLN A 234 2.33 -12.99 8.38
C GLN A 234 3.15 -13.88 7.44
N LYS A 235 2.73 -15.12 7.28
CA LYS A 235 3.27 -16.06 6.29
C LYS A 235 2.44 -15.96 5.03
N GLY A 236 3.07 -16.18 3.89
CA GLY A 236 2.35 -16.31 2.62
C GLY A 236 1.78 -17.71 2.46
N SER A 237 0.78 -17.85 1.58
CA SER A 237 0.23 -19.13 1.15
C SER A 237 0.83 -19.55 -0.21
N HIS A 238 0.97 -20.83 -0.41
CA HIS A 238 1.47 -21.39 -1.68
C HIS A 238 0.56 -21.03 -2.86
N GLN A 239 -0.74 -21.11 -2.66
CA GLN A 239 -1.74 -20.84 -3.70
C GLN A 239 -1.64 -19.40 -4.26
N ILE A 240 -1.50 -18.39 -3.39
CA ILE A 240 -1.35 -17.00 -3.80
C ILE A 240 -0.03 -16.79 -4.54
N VAL A 241 1.06 -17.38 -4.05
CA VAL A 241 2.37 -17.30 -4.72
C VAL A 241 2.33 -17.91 -6.10
N GLU A 242 1.80 -19.12 -6.23
CA GLU A 242 1.70 -19.84 -7.49
C GLU A 242 0.87 -19.06 -8.52
N GLY A 243 -0.33 -18.59 -8.13
CA GLY A 243 -1.20 -17.79 -8.99
C GLY A 243 -0.52 -16.51 -9.47
N THR A 244 0.15 -15.80 -8.56
CA THR A 244 0.89 -14.57 -8.88
C THR A 244 2.06 -14.83 -9.82
N LEU A 245 2.89 -15.84 -9.54
CA LEU A 245 4.05 -16.16 -10.36
C LEU A 245 3.64 -16.64 -11.76
N ASN A 246 2.58 -17.43 -11.88
CA ASN A 246 2.07 -17.84 -13.19
C ASN A 246 1.69 -16.64 -14.07
N ALA A 247 1.00 -15.63 -13.49
CA ALA A 247 0.64 -14.43 -14.25
C ALA A 247 1.87 -13.55 -14.56
N ILE A 248 2.77 -13.38 -13.59
CA ILE A 248 3.96 -12.55 -13.74
C ILE A 248 4.93 -13.15 -14.76
N LEU A 249 5.08 -14.48 -14.83
CA LEU A 249 5.95 -15.14 -15.80
C LEU A 249 5.42 -15.05 -17.24
N GLU A 250 4.11 -14.97 -17.43
CA GLU A 250 3.52 -14.67 -18.74
C GLU A 250 3.82 -13.24 -19.20
N LEU A 251 3.66 -12.27 -18.28
CA LEU A 251 3.93 -10.87 -18.58
C LEU A 251 5.43 -10.55 -18.69
N TYR A 252 6.26 -11.28 -17.96
CA TYR A 252 7.71 -11.07 -17.90
C TYR A 252 8.48 -12.41 -18.01
N PRO A 253 8.56 -13.02 -19.18
CA PRO A 253 9.24 -14.32 -19.35
C PRO A 253 10.70 -14.34 -18.87
N ILE A 254 11.37 -13.19 -18.90
CA ILE A 254 12.74 -13.04 -18.40
C ILE A 254 12.89 -13.40 -16.91
N PHE A 255 11.82 -13.29 -16.13
CA PHE A 255 11.85 -13.59 -14.69
C PHE A 255 11.92 -15.09 -14.39
N SER A 256 11.67 -15.95 -15.35
CA SER A 256 11.80 -17.43 -15.20
C SER A 256 13.19 -17.89 -14.74
N ARG A 257 14.22 -17.06 -14.92
CA ARG A 257 15.60 -17.35 -14.52
C ARG A 257 15.99 -16.80 -13.16
N MET A 258 15.09 -16.04 -12.50
CA MET A 258 15.37 -15.39 -11.23
C MET A 258 15.04 -16.28 -10.04
N ARG A 259 15.80 -16.12 -8.97
CA ARG A 259 15.54 -16.80 -7.70
C ARG A 259 14.71 -15.91 -6.80
N MET A 260 13.69 -16.48 -6.19
CA MET A 260 12.95 -15.84 -5.12
C MET A 260 13.72 -16.00 -3.81
N LEU A 261 14.00 -14.90 -3.12
CA LEU A 261 14.69 -14.91 -1.85
C LEU A 261 13.73 -15.00 -0.66
N ARG A 262 12.59 -14.33 -0.75
CA ARG A 262 11.68 -14.19 0.39
C ARG A 262 10.25 -13.97 -0.05
N GLN A 263 9.34 -14.49 0.78
CA GLN A 263 7.91 -14.26 0.76
C GLN A 263 7.46 -13.78 2.14
N TRP A 264 6.45 -12.91 2.19
CA TRP A 264 5.81 -12.49 3.43
C TRP A 264 4.36 -12.07 3.21
N GLY A 265 3.56 -12.01 4.30
CA GLY A 265 2.26 -11.37 4.34
C GLY A 265 2.30 -10.15 5.25
N GLY A 266 1.74 -9.03 4.81
CA GLY A 266 1.40 -7.87 5.63
C GLY A 266 -0.08 -7.91 5.96
N ILE A 267 -0.47 -7.53 7.17
CA ILE A 267 -1.89 -7.49 7.53
C ILE A 267 -2.50 -6.20 7.04
N VAL A 268 -3.35 -6.30 6.03
CA VAL A 268 -4.11 -5.19 5.48
C VAL A 268 -5.49 -5.11 6.13
N ASP A 269 -5.97 -3.90 6.38
CA ASP A 269 -7.30 -3.59 6.91
C ASP A 269 -8.20 -3.12 5.78
N ILE A 270 -9.19 -3.93 5.44
CA ILE A 270 -10.08 -3.71 4.29
C ILE A 270 -11.45 -3.25 4.80
N CYS A 271 -11.88 -2.07 4.33
CA CYS A 271 -13.25 -1.59 4.49
C CYS A 271 -14.12 -2.09 3.34
N PRO A 272 -15.42 -2.36 3.55
CA PRO A 272 -16.33 -2.82 2.49
C PRO A 272 -16.46 -1.85 1.30
N ASP A 273 -16.30 -0.55 1.55
CA ASP A 273 -16.36 0.53 0.56
C ASP A 273 -14.98 0.98 0.07
N ALA A 274 -13.92 0.26 0.46
CA ALA A 274 -12.52 0.60 0.16
C ALA A 274 -12.12 2.03 0.58
N SER A 275 -12.78 2.60 1.61
CA SER A 275 -12.51 3.95 2.11
C SER A 275 -11.97 3.91 3.54
N PRO A 276 -11.02 4.79 3.90
CA PRO A 276 -10.45 4.80 5.24
C PRO A 276 -11.43 5.36 6.28
N ILE A 277 -11.26 4.94 7.52
CA ILE A 277 -11.98 5.44 8.69
C ILE A 277 -11.11 6.42 9.43
N LEU A 278 -11.44 7.70 9.35
CA LEU A 278 -10.83 8.81 10.08
C LEU A 278 -11.92 9.45 10.94
N SER A 279 -12.05 8.99 12.18
CA SER A 279 -13.22 9.39 12.98
C SER A 279 -12.99 9.40 14.49
N LYS A 280 -13.76 10.23 15.18
CA LYS A 280 -14.08 10.04 16.59
C LYS A 280 -15.12 8.93 16.74
N THR A 281 -15.17 8.32 17.91
CA THR A 281 -16.10 7.23 18.23
C THR A 281 -17.20 7.71 19.20
N SER A 282 -18.13 6.80 19.54
CA SER A 282 -19.09 7.00 20.64
C SER A 282 -18.42 7.07 22.02
N VAL A 283 -17.18 6.55 22.14
CA VAL A 283 -16.38 6.68 23.37
C VAL A 283 -15.61 8.00 23.30
N LYS A 284 -15.93 8.94 24.18
CA LYS A 284 -15.28 10.25 24.23
C LYS A 284 -13.78 10.11 24.46
N GLY A 285 -13.00 10.77 23.62
CA GLY A 285 -11.54 10.72 23.66
C GLY A 285 -10.91 9.56 22.91
N LEU A 286 -11.70 8.67 22.27
CA LEU A 286 -11.17 7.61 21.44
C LEU A 286 -11.37 7.91 19.93
N TYR A 287 -10.26 7.85 19.18
CA TYR A 287 -10.21 8.17 17.75
C TYR A 287 -9.58 7.02 16.97
N PHE A 288 -10.03 6.83 15.74
CA PHE A 288 -9.45 5.85 14.83
C PHE A 288 -8.94 6.51 13.54
N ASN A 289 -7.81 6.01 13.06
CA ASN A 289 -7.28 6.24 11.73
C ASN A 289 -6.82 4.86 11.18
N CYS A 290 -7.67 4.23 10.36
CA CYS A 290 -7.48 2.87 9.89
C CYS A 290 -8.26 2.63 8.57
N GLY A 291 -8.23 1.40 8.05
CA GLY A 291 -8.95 1.06 6.82
C GLY A 291 -8.29 1.59 5.55
N TRP A 292 -6.99 1.80 5.56
CA TRP A 292 -6.21 2.28 4.42
C TRP A 292 -5.82 1.18 3.42
N GLY A 293 -6.34 0.00 3.64
CA GLY A 293 -6.07 -1.16 2.82
C GLY A 293 -6.42 -0.92 1.35
N THR A 294 -5.47 -1.22 0.49
CA THR A 294 -5.33 -1.10 -0.98
C THR A 294 -6.40 -0.36 -1.76
#